data_7e4bd94fba2e7a6bf8cebe645a572a24
#
_entry.id   7e4bd94fba2e7a6bf8cebe645a572a24
#
_cell.length_a   1.000
_cell.length_b   1.000
_cell.length_c   1.000
_cell.angle_alpha   90.00
_cell.angle_beta   90.00
_cell.angle_gamma   90.00
#
_symmetry.space_group_name_H-M   'P 1'
#
loop_
_entity.id
_entity.type
_entity.pdbx_description
1 polymer ?
#
loop_
_entity_poly.entity_id
_entity_poly.type
_entity_poly.pdbx_seq_one_letter_code
_entity_poly.pdbx_strand_id
1 'polypeptide(L)'
;YKNNIPGAVHIAIKVPTAGGKTFIACNALHSINKHFNEGNPKAVVWLVPWSNLLQQTYNNLSNPSHPYREKLNSLFGNKVEVFQKEQLLQGANFNPTTTTEQLNIFVLNFSSLRIDKAKKEDRKIFQENGALESFRSFLNPDLTLEGTDDTALINVIRNLNPIVVVDESHNAESDLS
;
A
#
# COMPACT_ATOMS: atom_id res chain seq x y z
N TYR A 1 -18.39 -7.88 15.26
CA TYR A 1 -17.48 -7.64 14.13
C TYR A 1 -18.11 -8.26 12.88
N LYS A 2 -18.57 -7.44 11.94
CA LYS A 2 -19.05 -7.96 10.65
C LYS A 2 -17.90 -7.87 9.67
N ASN A 3 -17.37 -9.02 9.26
CA ASN A 3 -16.40 -9.09 8.18
C ASN A 3 -17.18 -9.06 6.86
N ASN A 4 -17.17 -7.93 6.17
CA ASN A 4 -17.94 -7.72 4.94
C ASN A 4 -17.22 -8.23 3.67
N ILE A 5 -15.95 -8.61 3.80
CA ILE A 5 -15.16 -9.14 2.69
C ILE A 5 -14.69 -10.53 3.07
N PRO A 6 -15.18 -11.59 2.41
CA PRO A 6 -14.75 -12.96 2.69
C PRO A 6 -13.23 -13.10 2.53
N GLY A 7 -12.59 -13.77 3.48
CA GLY A 7 -11.15 -14.04 3.45
C GLY A 7 -10.24 -12.89 3.87
N ALA A 8 -10.77 -11.70 4.15
CA ALA A 8 -9.98 -10.58 4.65
C ALA A 8 -10.24 -10.32 6.14
N VAL A 9 -9.17 -10.14 6.93
CA VAL A 9 -9.27 -9.76 8.33
C VAL A 9 -9.31 -8.24 8.44
N HIS A 10 -10.35 -7.71 9.06
CA HIS A 10 -10.52 -6.28 9.28
C HIS A 10 -10.29 -5.94 10.75
N ILE A 11 -9.40 -5.00 11.02
CA ILE A 11 -9.10 -4.49 12.35
C ILE A 11 -9.36 -2.99 12.36
N ALA A 12 -10.30 -2.53 13.17
CA ALA A 12 -10.53 -1.10 13.39
C ALA A 12 -9.94 -0.68 14.73
N ILE A 13 -9.08 0.33 14.72
CA ILE A 13 -8.44 0.88 15.91
C ILE A 13 -8.92 2.33 16.08
N LYS A 14 -9.70 2.60 17.13
CA LYS A 14 -10.14 3.95 17.46
C LYS A 14 -9.20 4.54 18.51
N VAL A 15 -8.50 5.59 18.14
CA VAL A 15 -7.56 6.31 19.02
C VAL A 15 -7.90 7.79 18.98
N PRO A 16 -7.86 8.52 20.11
CA PRO A 16 -8.06 9.96 20.12
C PRO A 16 -7.10 10.70 19.17
N THR A 17 -7.49 11.92 18.78
CA THR A 17 -6.59 12.81 18.03
C THR A 17 -5.29 12.98 18.80
N ALA A 18 -4.16 12.99 18.08
CA ALA A 18 -2.81 12.97 18.64
C ALA A 18 -2.43 11.73 19.47
N GLY A 19 -3.26 10.69 19.52
CA GLY A 19 -2.99 9.43 20.26
C GLY A 19 -2.02 8.48 19.57
N GLY A 20 -1.27 8.90 18.55
CA GLY A 20 -0.23 8.09 17.90
C GLY A 20 -0.76 7.01 16.96
N LYS A 21 -1.90 7.21 16.31
CA LYS A 21 -2.51 6.23 15.36
C LYS A 21 -1.50 5.66 14.37
N THR A 22 -0.74 6.52 13.70
CA THR A 22 0.27 6.11 12.72
C THR A 22 1.39 5.26 13.35
N PHE A 23 1.83 5.62 14.56
CA PHE A 23 2.83 4.85 15.26
C PHE A 23 2.31 3.46 15.68
N ILE A 24 1.05 3.38 16.10
CA ILE A 24 0.38 2.10 16.40
C ILE A 24 0.31 1.24 15.14
N ALA A 25 -0.07 1.83 14.00
CA ALA A 25 -0.10 1.11 12.72
C ALA A 25 1.29 0.56 12.36
N CYS A 26 2.36 1.37 12.44
CA CYS A 26 3.73 0.91 12.20
C CYS A 26 4.13 -0.29 13.08
N ASN A 27 3.75 -0.27 14.36
CA ASN A 27 4.01 -1.40 15.27
C ASN A 27 3.21 -2.65 14.88
N ALA A 28 1.94 -2.49 14.49
CA ALA A 28 1.08 -3.60 14.12
C ALA A 28 1.54 -4.31 12.85
N LEU A 29 2.12 -3.59 11.89
CA LEU A 29 2.58 -4.15 10.61
C LEU A 29 3.50 -5.35 10.77
N HIS A 30 4.44 -5.30 11.72
CA HIS A 30 5.37 -6.41 11.94
C HIS A 30 4.64 -7.66 12.42
N SER A 31 3.75 -7.53 13.40
CA SER A 31 2.98 -8.65 13.94
C SER A 31 2.04 -9.23 12.90
N ILE A 32 1.37 -8.38 12.13
CA ILE A 32 0.47 -8.82 11.06
C ILE A 32 1.26 -9.55 9.98
N ASN A 33 2.37 -8.98 9.52
CA ASN A 33 3.21 -9.61 8.49
C ASN A 33 3.73 -10.97 8.94
N LYS A 34 4.18 -11.09 10.19
CA LYS A 34 4.67 -12.35 10.74
C LYS A 34 3.59 -13.44 10.78
N HIS A 35 2.35 -13.09 11.11
CA HIS A 35 1.28 -14.09 11.33
C HIS A 35 0.48 -14.41 10.07
N PHE A 36 0.37 -13.46 9.12
CA PHE A 36 -0.49 -13.63 7.95
C PHE A 36 0.27 -13.66 6.63
N ASN A 37 1.47 -13.08 6.56
CA ASN A 37 2.24 -12.96 5.34
C ASN A 37 3.63 -13.61 5.43
N GLU A 38 3.85 -14.53 6.37
CA GLU A 38 5.13 -15.23 6.46
C GLU A 38 5.38 -16.02 5.16
N GLY A 39 6.50 -15.71 4.48
CA GLY A 39 6.84 -16.27 3.16
C GLY A 39 6.20 -15.58 1.95
N ASN A 40 5.31 -14.62 2.14
CA ASN A 40 4.70 -13.84 1.06
C ASN A 40 5.44 -12.50 0.84
N PRO A 41 5.17 -11.82 -0.31
CA PRO A 41 5.67 -10.48 -0.54
C PRO A 41 5.29 -9.52 0.59
N LYS A 42 6.24 -8.69 1.01
CA LYS A 42 6.04 -7.74 2.12
C LYS A 42 5.59 -6.41 1.54
N ALA A 43 4.30 -6.28 1.31
CA ALA A 43 3.69 -5.08 0.74
C ALA A 43 2.63 -4.49 1.67
N VAL A 44 2.60 -3.17 1.75
CA VAL A 44 1.61 -2.39 2.49
C VAL A 44 1.07 -1.30 1.58
N VAL A 45 -0.23 -1.21 1.44
CA VAL A 45 -0.89 -0.05 0.84
C VAL A 45 -1.35 0.87 1.96
N TRP A 46 -0.77 2.06 2.03
CA TRP A 46 -1.14 3.09 3.00
C TRP A 46 -2.03 4.12 2.33
N LEU A 47 -3.31 4.08 2.66
CA LEU A 47 -4.33 4.94 2.07
C LEU A 47 -4.58 6.16 2.92
N VAL A 48 -4.53 7.32 2.29
CA VAL A 48 -4.85 8.62 2.90
C VAL A 48 -5.96 9.33 2.11
N PRO A 49 -6.82 10.15 2.77
CA PRO A 49 -7.97 10.75 2.09
C PRO A 49 -7.57 11.89 1.14
N TRP A 50 -6.55 12.69 1.47
CA TRP A 50 -6.23 13.91 0.74
C TRP A 50 -4.76 14.03 0.36
N SER A 51 -4.49 14.82 -0.70
CA SER A 51 -3.15 14.98 -1.28
C SER A 51 -2.14 15.64 -0.32
N ASN A 52 -2.56 16.54 0.58
CA ASN A 52 -1.68 17.11 1.60
C ASN A 52 -1.22 16.06 2.61
N LEU A 53 -2.11 15.16 3.02
CA LEU A 53 -1.76 14.05 3.90
C LEU A 53 -0.87 13.02 3.19
N LEU A 54 -1.03 12.83 1.88
CA LEU A 54 -0.18 11.93 1.10
C LEU A 54 1.29 12.34 1.20
N GLN A 55 1.60 13.62 0.93
CA GLN A 55 2.98 14.10 1.00
C GLN A 55 3.52 14.06 2.43
N GLN A 56 2.72 14.44 3.42
CA GLN A 56 3.12 14.38 4.83
C GLN A 56 3.40 12.93 5.27
N THR A 57 2.52 12.01 4.95
CA THR A 57 2.68 10.58 5.30
C THR A 57 3.90 9.99 4.63
N TYR A 58 4.08 10.26 3.32
CA TYR A 58 5.27 9.85 2.60
C TYR A 58 6.55 10.37 3.25
N ASN A 59 6.63 11.67 3.53
CA ASN A 59 7.80 12.28 4.16
C ASN A 59 8.12 11.67 5.53
N ASN A 60 7.09 11.46 6.35
CA ASN A 60 7.27 10.89 7.69
C ASN A 60 7.73 9.44 7.66
N LEU A 61 7.23 8.63 6.72
CA LEU A 61 7.60 7.22 6.59
C LEU A 61 8.93 7.01 5.86
N SER A 62 9.33 7.93 4.97
CA SER A 62 10.58 7.85 4.20
C SER A 62 11.78 8.49 4.90
N ASN A 63 11.57 9.48 5.80
CA ASN A 63 12.67 10.16 6.51
C ASN A 63 13.30 9.24 7.57
N PRO A 64 14.58 8.85 7.42
CA PRO A 64 15.26 7.94 8.35
C PRO A 64 15.26 8.40 9.82
N SER A 65 15.22 9.71 10.06
CA SER A 65 15.25 10.30 11.40
C SER A 65 13.85 10.54 12.00
N HIS A 66 12.78 10.14 11.28
CA HIS A 66 11.42 10.27 11.80
C HIS A 66 11.07 9.05 12.67
N PRO A 67 10.42 9.22 13.84
CA PRO A 67 10.12 8.12 14.77
C PRO A 67 9.35 6.95 14.12
N TYR A 68 8.49 7.20 13.12
CA TYR A 68 7.79 6.14 12.38
C TYR A 68 8.75 5.30 11.56
N ARG A 69 9.65 5.94 10.83
CA ARG A 69 10.65 5.23 10.02
C ARG A 69 11.67 4.50 10.89
N GLU A 70 12.15 5.10 11.96
CA GLU A 70 13.04 4.45 12.93
C GLU A 70 12.40 3.18 13.49
N LYS A 71 11.11 3.25 13.85
CA LYS A 71 10.38 2.08 14.33
C LYS A 71 10.27 0.98 13.28
N LEU A 72 9.90 1.33 12.05
CA LEU A 72 9.86 0.36 10.94
C LEU A 72 11.23 -0.25 10.67
N ASN A 73 12.28 0.55 10.64
CA ASN A 73 13.66 0.08 10.47
C ASN A 73 14.06 -0.92 11.56
N SER A 74 13.72 -0.65 12.82
CA SER A 74 14.02 -1.56 13.93
C SER A 74 13.27 -2.90 13.82
N LEU A 75 12.03 -2.87 13.30
CA LEU A 75 11.19 -4.06 13.18
C LEU A 75 11.53 -4.92 11.94
N PHE A 76 12.00 -4.28 10.87
CA PHE A 76 12.23 -4.94 9.57
C PHE A 76 13.73 -4.97 9.18
N GLY A 77 14.64 -4.78 10.14
CA GLY A 77 16.09 -4.90 9.94
C GLY A 77 16.66 -3.89 8.94
N ASN A 78 16.18 -2.65 8.95
CA ASN A 78 16.51 -1.57 8.02
C ASN A 78 16.13 -1.86 6.54
N LYS A 79 15.36 -2.92 6.28
CA LYS A 79 14.89 -3.28 4.94
C LYS A 79 13.47 -2.76 4.74
N VAL A 80 13.35 -1.47 4.55
CA VAL A 80 12.06 -0.77 4.33
C VAL A 80 12.22 0.22 3.19
N GLU A 81 11.29 0.22 2.25
CA GLU A 81 11.21 1.20 1.19
C GLU A 81 9.80 1.80 1.14
N VAL A 82 9.71 3.08 0.85
CA VAL A 82 8.44 3.82 0.80
C VAL A 82 8.33 4.45 -0.58
N PHE A 83 7.20 4.22 -1.23
CA PHE A 83 6.96 4.66 -2.60
C PHE A 83 5.74 5.55 -2.71
N GLN A 84 5.85 6.57 -3.55
CA GLN A 84 4.70 7.26 -4.14
C GLN A 84 4.29 6.59 -5.45
N LYS A 85 3.09 6.91 -5.93
CA LYS A 85 2.52 6.37 -7.17
C LYS A 85 3.49 6.47 -8.36
N GLU A 86 4.12 7.63 -8.54
CA GLU A 86 5.02 7.91 -9.65
C GLU A 86 6.25 7.00 -9.65
N GLN A 87 6.81 6.73 -8.49
CA GLN A 87 7.96 5.83 -8.34
C GLN A 87 7.60 4.38 -8.68
N LEU A 88 6.42 3.94 -8.24
CA LEU A 88 5.89 2.61 -8.59
C LEU A 88 5.66 2.48 -10.09
N LEU A 89 5.08 3.50 -10.73
CA LEU A 89 4.85 3.52 -12.18
C LEU A 89 6.15 3.52 -12.99
N GLN A 90 7.24 4.04 -12.45
CA GLN A 90 8.56 4.02 -13.07
C GLN A 90 9.31 2.70 -12.82
N GLY A 91 8.83 1.83 -11.95
CA GLY A 91 9.53 0.60 -11.56
C GLY A 91 10.87 0.85 -10.85
N ALA A 92 11.10 2.06 -10.34
CA ALA A 92 12.36 2.42 -9.67
C ALA A 92 12.48 1.68 -8.33
N ASN A 93 13.44 0.77 -8.21
CA ASN A 93 13.65 -0.11 -7.05
C ASN A 93 12.41 -0.96 -6.67
N PHE A 94 11.44 -1.07 -7.56
CA PHE A 94 10.24 -1.85 -7.39
C PHE A 94 10.20 -3.00 -8.41
N ASN A 95 10.50 -4.20 -7.95
CA ASN A 95 10.59 -5.41 -8.76
C ASN A 95 10.29 -6.66 -7.90
N PRO A 96 10.12 -7.84 -8.48
CA PRO A 96 9.79 -9.07 -7.73
C PRO A 96 10.76 -9.41 -6.60
N THR A 97 12.05 -9.16 -6.78
CA THR A 97 13.06 -9.42 -5.74
C THR A 97 12.87 -8.50 -4.54
N THR A 98 12.76 -7.19 -4.76
CA THR A 98 12.61 -6.23 -3.68
C THR A 98 11.30 -6.42 -2.91
N THR A 99 10.25 -6.92 -3.55
CA THR A 99 8.97 -7.21 -2.87
C THR A 99 9.05 -8.39 -1.89
N THR A 100 10.02 -9.28 -2.03
CA THR A 100 10.24 -10.39 -1.10
C THR A 100 11.27 -10.09 -0.02
N GLU A 101 12.28 -9.29 -0.33
CA GLU A 101 13.43 -9.06 0.56
C GLU A 101 13.23 -7.95 1.58
N GLN A 102 12.34 -6.99 1.30
CA GLN A 102 12.11 -5.81 2.12
C GLN A 102 10.62 -5.51 2.31
N LEU A 103 10.31 -4.65 3.30
CA LEU A 103 8.97 -4.07 3.43
C LEU A 103 8.80 -2.95 2.41
N ASN A 104 7.78 -3.04 1.57
CA ASN A 104 7.45 -2.03 0.57
C ASN A 104 6.14 -1.35 0.96
N ILE A 105 6.17 -0.05 1.23
CA ILE A 105 5.01 0.75 1.63
C ILE A 105 4.61 1.67 0.48
N PHE A 106 3.41 1.50 -0.04
CA PHE A 106 2.84 2.30 -1.12
C PHE A 106 1.89 3.34 -0.54
N VAL A 107 2.32 4.61 -0.50
CA VAL A 107 1.48 5.70 0.00
C VAL A 107 0.63 6.24 -1.14
N LEU A 108 -0.68 6.00 -1.06
CA LEU A 108 -1.64 6.32 -2.10
C LEU A 108 -2.84 7.07 -1.51
N ASN A 109 -3.52 7.85 -2.32
CA ASN A 109 -4.82 8.41 -1.94
C ASN A 109 -5.97 7.52 -2.43
N PHE A 110 -7.14 7.65 -1.82
CA PHE A 110 -8.32 6.86 -2.19
C PHE A 110 -8.72 7.04 -3.65
N SER A 111 -8.61 8.27 -4.18
CA SER A 111 -9.01 8.57 -5.55
C SER A 111 -8.16 7.82 -6.58
N SER A 112 -6.91 7.50 -6.26
CA SER A 112 -6.03 6.75 -7.16
C SER A 112 -6.51 5.32 -7.42
N LEU A 113 -7.30 4.74 -6.52
CA LEU A 113 -7.80 3.36 -6.64
C LEU A 113 -9.22 3.26 -7.21
N ARG A 114 -9.83 4.37 -7.64
CA ARG A 114 -11.20 4.41 -8.19
C ARG A 114 -11.16 4.62 -9.68
N ILE A 115 -11.65 3.64 -10.44
CA ILE A 115 -11.68 3.69 -11.93
C ILE A 115 -12.61 4.78 -12.43
N ASP A 116 -13.79 4.90 -11.82
CA ASP A 116 -14.88 5.80 -12.24
C ASP A 116 -14.62 7.28 -11.93
N LYS A 117 -13.89 7.54 -10.82
CA LYS A 117 -13.57 8.90 -10.33
C LYS A 117 -12.10 9.27 -10.51
N ALA A 118 -11.29 8.37 -11.07
CA ALA A 118 -9.86 8.62 -11.25
C ALA A 118 -9.61 9.80 -12.20
N LYS A 119 -8.76 10.74 -11.77
CA LYS A 119 -8.22 11.77 -12.64
C LYS A 119 -7.39 11.13 -13.75
N LYS A 120 -7.16 11.86 -14.85
CA LYS A 120 -6.39 11.34 -15.98
C LYS A 120 -5.01 10.78 -15.56
N GLU A 121 -4.35 11.45 -14.62
CA GLU A 121 -3.05 11.05 -14.07
C GLU A 121 -3.15 9.77 -13.22
N ASP A 122 -4.26 9.58 -12.51
CA ASP A 122 -4.48 8.40 -11.69
C ASP A 122 -4.81 7.16 -12.53
N ARG A 123 -5.41 7.34 -13.71
CA ARG A 123 -5.74 6.24 -14.63
C ARG A 123 -4.52 5.43 -15.07
N LYS A 124 -3.31 5.99 -14.99
CA LYS A 124 -2.06 5.27 -15.28
C LYS A 124 -1.88 4.01 -14.44
N ILE A 125 -2.47 3.96 -13.25
CA ILE A 125 -2.46 2.76 -12.40
C ILE A 125 -3.17 1.57 -13.09
N PHE A 126 -4.13 1.83 -13.96
CA PHE A 126 -4.95 0.82 -14.64
C PHE A 126 -4.48 0.52 -16.08
N GLN A 127 -3.42 1.16 -16.53
CA GLN A 127 -2.87 1.00 -17.88
C GLN A 127 -1.70 0.02 -17.87
N GLU A 128 -1.50 -0.66 -19.00
CA GLU A 128 -0.29 -1.42 -19.27
C GLU A 128 0.96 -0.59 -18.96
N ASN A 129 1.91 -1.22 -18.28
CA ASN A 129 3.13 -0.54 -17.88
C ASN A 129 4.37 -1.41 -18.12
N GLY A 130 5.10 -1.13 -19.19
CA GLY A 130 6.34 -1.84 -19.53
C GLY A 130 7.44 -1.75 -18.47
N ALA A 131 7.43 -0.72 -17.60
CA ALA A 131 8.38 -0.65 -16.48
C ALA A 131 8.12 -1.74 -15.42
N LEU A 132 6.95 -2.37 -15.43
CA LEU A 132 6.57 -3.45 -14.52
C LEU A 132 6.59 -4.83 -15.19
N GLU A 133 7.13 -4.94 -16.40
CA GLU A 133 7.21 -6.19 -17.16
C GLU A 133 7.89 -7.33 -16.38
N SER A 134 8.87 -7.00 -15.52
CA SER A 134 9.55 -7.98 -14.66
C SER A 134 8.61 -8.74 -13.71
N PHE A 135 7.43 -8.19 -13.42
CA PHE A 135 6.42 -8.85 -12.60
C PHE A 135 5.61 -9.89 -13.38
N ARG A 136 5.50 -9.80 -14.69
CA ARG A 136 4.57 -10.63 -15.50
C ARG A 136 4.62 -12.13 -15.17
N SER A 137 5.80 -12.70 -14.98
CA SER A 137 5.97 -14.11 -14.65
C SER A 137 5.54 -14.50 -13.22
N PHE A 138 5.29 -13.52 -12.37
CA PHE A 138 4.86 -13.70 -10.96
C PHE A 138 3.39 -13.40 -10.75
N LEU A 139 2.69 -12.87 -11.77
CA LEU A 139 1.29 -12.49 -11.66
C LEU A 139 0.39 -13.71 -11.89
N ASN A 140 -0.69 -13.77 -11.09
CA ASN A 140 -1.77 -14.71 -11.31
C ASN A 140 -2.83 -14.03 -12.20
N PRO A 141 -3.09 -14.53 -13.41
CA PRO A 141 -4.08 -13.95 -14.32
C PRO A 141 -5.50 -13.87 -13.70
N ASP A 142 -5.85 -14.81 -12.81
CA ASP A 142 -7.15 -14.84 -12.14
C ASP A 142 -7.38 -13.63 -11.21
N LEU A 143 -6.30 -12.92 -10.86
CA LEU A 143 -6.36 -11.70 -10.05
C LEU A 143 -6.35 -10.42 -10.90
N THR A 144 -6.22 -10.52 -12.21
CA THR A 144 -6.25 -9.36 -13.11
C THR A 144 -7.65 -8.76 -13.16
N LEU A 145 -7.75 -7.43 -13.04
CA LEU A 145 -9.00 -6.72 -13.19
C LEU A 145 -9.45 -6.76 -14.65
N GLU A 146 -10.75 -7.05 -14.85
CA GLU A 146 -11.36 -7.06 -16.18
C GLU A 146 -11.11 -5.73 -16.91
N GLY A 147 -10.68 -5.84 -18.17
CA GLY A 147 -10.38 -4.67 -19.01
C GLY A 147 -9.05 -3.97 -18.74
N THR A 148 -8.17 -4.57 -17.93
CA THR A 148 -6.81 -4.07 -17.69
C THR A 148 -5.75 -5.07 -18.14
N ASP A 149 -4.52 -4.60 -18.41
CA ASP A 149 -3.37 -5.46 -18.68
C ASP A 149 -2.75 -6.02 -17.38
N ASP A 150 -2.16 -7.21 -17.44
CA ASP A 150 -1.53 -7.84 -16.27
C ASP A 150 -0.49 -6.94 -15.61
N THR A 151 0.32 -6.21 -16.40
CA THR A 151 1.36 -5.30 -15.90
C THR A 151 0.83 -3.95 -15.42
N ALA A 152 -0.48 -3.71 -15.45
CA ALA A 152 -1.04 -2.53 -14.81
C ALA A 152 -0.69 -2.55 -13.31
N LEU A 153 -0.26 -1.40 -12.77
CA LEU A 153 0.21 -1.30 -11.38
C LEU A 153 -0.83 -1.84 -10.38
N ILE A 154 -2.11 -1.62 -10.63
CA ILE A 154 -3.17 -2.13 -9.76
C ILE A 154 -3.16 -3.66 -9.66
N ASN A 155 -2.87 -4.37 -10.76
CA ASN A 155 -2.82 -5.82 -10.78
C ASN A 155 -1.56 -6.35 -10.10
N VAL A 156 -0.43 -5.67 -10.28
CA VAL A 156 0.80 -5.96 -9.52
C VAL A 156 0.53 -5.81 -8.02
N ILE A 157 -0.06 -4.71 -7.57
CA ILE A 157 -0.40 -4.50 -6.16
C ILE A 157 -1.34 -5.59 -5.64
N ARG A 158 -2.38 -5.96 -6.38
CA ARG A 158 -3.32 -7.04 -6.00
C ARG A 158 -2.61 -8.38 -5.80
N ASN A 159 -1.70 -8.73 -6.71
CA ASN A 159 -0.94 -9.97 -6.63
C ASN A 159 0.02 -10.04 -5.43
N LEU A 160 0.46 -8.90 -4.93
CA LEU A 160 1.31 -8.85 -3.73
C LEU A 160 0.52 -9.13 -2.43
N ASN A 161 -0.81 -9.23 -2.50
CA ASN A 161 -1.68 -9.44 -1.33
C ASN A 161 -1.33 -8.52 -0.15
N PRO A 162 -1.35 -7.20 -0.32
CA PRO A 162 -0.80 -6.26 0.64
C PRO A 162 -1.63 -6.15 1.92
N ILE A 163 -0.97 -5.79 3.01
CA ILE A 163 -1.66 -5.24 4.18
C ILE A 163 -2.18 -3.85 3.79
N VAL A 164 -3.46 -3.58 4.01
CA VAL A 164 -4.04 -2.27 3.74
C VAL A 164 -4.20 -1.50 5.05
N VAL A 165 -3.53 -0.36 5.15
CA VAL A 165 -3.69 0.61 6.25
C VAL A 165 -4.53 1.77 5.74
N VAL A 166 -5.66 2.02 6.38
CA VAL A 166 -6.55 3.14 6.07
C VAL A 166 -6.43 4.17 7.17
N ASP A 167 -5.75 5.28 6.88
CA ASP A 167 -5.64 6.40 7.81
C ASP A 167 -6.84 7.33 7.67
N GLU A 168 -7.31 7.89 8.80
CA GLU A 168 -8.50 8.75 8.85
C GLU A 168 -9.75 8.10 8.19
N SER A 169 -10.02 6.84 8.50
CA SER A 169 -11.07 6.02 7.86
C SER A 169 -12.48 6.62 7.95
N HIS A 170 -12.74 7.52 8.91
CA HIS A 170 -14.03 8.23 9.02
C HIS A 170 -14.28 9.18 7.82
N ASN A 171 -13.24 9.58 7.09
CA ASN A 171 -13.38 10.36 5.87
C ASN A 171 -13.60 9.49 4.63
N ALA A 172 -13.30 8.19 4.70
CA ALA A 172 -13.50 7.26 3.59
C ALA A 172 -15.00 6.99 3.35
N GLU A 173 -15.84 7.06 4.38
CA GLU A 173 -17.29 6.84 4.26
C GLU A 173 -18.01 7.98 3.53
N SER A 174 -17.53 9.23 3.65
CA SER A 174 -18.12 10.38 2.96
C SER A 174 -17.88 10.36 1.45
N ASP A 175 -16.87 9.66 0.98
CA ASP A 175 -16.55 9.51 -0.44
C ASP A 175 -17.19 8.25 -1.08
N LEU A 176 -17.86 7.42 -0.26
CA LEU A 176 -18.53 6.18 -0.70
C LEU A 176 -20.05 6.32 -0.79
N SER A 177 -20.61 7.46 -0.42
CA SER A 177 -22.05 7.76 -0.49
C SER A 177 -22.44 8.56 -1.74
#